data_4c04490a1c5daa795f5c51e1e54c4226
#
_entry.id   4c04490a1c5daa795f5c51e1e54c4226
#
_cell.length_a   1.000
_cell.length_b   1.000
_cell.length_c   1.000
_cell.angle_alpha   90.00
_cell.angle_beta   90.00
_cell.angle_gamma   90.00
#
_symmetry.space_group_name_H-M   'P 1'
#
loop_
_entity.id
_entity.type
_entity.pdbx_description
1 polymer ?
#
loop_
_entity_poly.entity_id
_entity_poly.type
_entity_poly.pdbx_seq_one_letter_code
_entity_poly.pdbx_strand_id
1 'polypeptide(L)'
;MKRQITLLMMALVAIATYAQKDVTTFLGIPVDGFKPAMEKKLIAKGFVPQKTENDVYFEGEFNGSKVNVFIVTNNNKVWRIMLVDVINRSEADIKTRFNTLVNQFKNNKRYLDLDETSTLPDSEDISYEMAVNNKIYEATFYQDLDFEKLDTLAMNEQVRKKLLEKYTPEQLQEPTDEILEKEAMIKALLLLDCFYKKSVWFRIRETYGKYYITMYYDNEYNHANGEDL
;
A
#
# COMPACT_ATOMS: atom_id res chain seq x y z
N MET A 1 -38.05 13.57 -26.83
CA MET A 1 -36.73 13.09 -27.27
C MET A 1 -35.57 13.95 -26.74
N LYS A 2 -35.50 15.27 -26.96
CA LYS A 2 -34.37 16.10 -26.46
C LYS A 2 -34.16 16.01 -24.93
N ARG A 3 -35.21 15.99 -24.12
CA ARG A 3 -35.16 15.92 -22.65
C ARG A 3 -34.65 14.56 -22.11
N GLN A 4 -34.93 13.48 -22.83
CA GLN A 4 -34.42 12.13 -22.48
C GLN A 4 -32.95 11.96 -22.85
N ILE A 5 -32.48 12.59 -23.93
CA ILE A 5 -31.09 12.59 -24.35
C ILE A 5 -30.24 13.40 -23.34
N THR A 6 -30.76 14.52 -22.83
CA THR A 6 -30.08 15.33 -21.80
C THR A 6 -29.96 14.58 -20.47
N LEU A 7 -30.99 13.83 -20.06
CA LEU A 7 -30.96 13.00 -18.87
C LEU A 7 -29.97 11.82 -19.01
N LEU A 8 -29.91 11.22 -20.20
CA LEU A 8 -28.93 10.14 -20.49
C LEU A 8 -27.49 10.66 -20.53
N MET A 9 -27.25 11.86 -21.07
CA MET A 9 -25.94 12.52 -21.02
C MET A 9 -25.56 12.92 -19.60
N MET A 10 -26.48 13.42 -18.77
CA MET A 10 -26.19 13.69 -17.35
C MET A 10 -25.90 12.42 -16.56
N ALA A 11 -26.56 11.30 -16.85
CA ALA A 11 -26.26 10.01 -16.22
C ALA A 11 -24.89 9.47 -16.64
N LEU A 12 -24.47 9.64 -17.89
CA LEU A 12 -23.16 9.26 -18.40
C LEU A 12 -22.03 10.12 -17.80
N VAL A 13 -22.27 11.41 -17.59
CA VAL A 13 -21.30 12.31 -16.92
C VAL A 13 -21.16 11.99 -15.44
N ALA A 14 -22.22 11.55 -14.76
CA ALA A 14 -22.18 11.14 -13.36
C ALA A 14 -21.39 9.82 -13.12
N ILE A 15 -21.23 8.99 -14.14
CA ILE A 15 -20.43 7.75 -14.07
C ILE A 15 -18.92 8.03 -14.27
N ALA A 16 -18.57 9.16 -14.88
CA ALA A 16 -17.20 9.49 -15.27
C ALA A 16 -16.36 10.18 -14.16
N THR A 17 -16.91 10.42 -12.97
CA THR A 17 -16.24 11.25 -11.95
C THR A 17 -15.80 10.54 -10.67
N TYR A 18 -15.77 9.22 -10.66
CA TYR A 18 -14.93 8.51 -9.70
C TYR A 18 -13.59 8.20 -10.36
N ALA A 19 -12.70 9.19 -10.43
CA ALA A 19 -11.30 8.92 -10.68
C ALA A 19 -10.86 7.87 -9.64
N GLN A 20 -10.61 6.65 -10.11
CA GLN A 20 -10.17 5.57 -9.24
C GLN A 20 -8.82 6.01 -8.67
N LYS A 21 -8.76 6.25 -7.35
CA LYS A 21 -7.50 6.59 -6.68
C LYS A 21 -6.43 5.55 -7.02
N ASP A 22 -5.21 6.02 -7.21
CA ASP A 22 -4.06 5.13 -7.37
C ASP A 22 -3.73 4.50 -6.02
N VAL A 23 -4.25 3.30 -5.79
CA VAL A 23 -4.11 2.55 -4.55
C VAL A 23 -3.16 1.38 -4.72
N THR A 24 -2.65 0.86 -3.60
CA THR A 24 -1.88 -0.38 -3.56
C THR A 24 -2.61 -1.51 -4.26
N THR A 25 -1.86 -2.35 -4.98
CA THR A 25 -2.41 -3.54 -5.65
C THR A 25 -1.77 -4.82 -5.11
N PHE A 26 -2.58 -5.84 -4.88
CA PHE A 26 -2.14 -7.21 -4.61
C PHE A 26 -2.47 -8.11 -5.79
N LEU A 27 -1.47 -8.71 -6.43
CA LEU A 27 -1.61 -9.52 -7.66
C LEU A 27 -2.41 -8.83 -8.78
N GLY A 28 -2.26 -7.50 -8.88
CA GLY A 28 -3.02 -6.67 -9.82
C GLY A 28 -4.46 -6.35 -9.38
N ILE A 29 -4.86 -6.75 -8.18
CA ILE A 29 -6.15 -6.40 -7.60
C ILE A 29 -5.96 -5.15 -6.73
N PRO A 30 -6.66 -4.03 -6.99
CA PRO A 30 -6.63 -2.88 -6.10
C PRO A 30 -7.08 -3.25 -4.68
N VAL A 31 -6.28 -2.88 -3.68
CA VAL A 31 -6.60 -3.06 -2.26
C VAL A 31 -7.61 -1.98 -1.87
N ASP A 32 -8.84 -2.14 -2.36
CA ASP A 32 -9.93 -1.18 -2.17
C ASP A 32 -11.29 -1.86 -2.37
N GLY A 33 -12.35 -1.12 -2.05
CA GLY A 33 -13.72 -1.56 -2.19
C GLY A 33 -14.21 -2.38 -0.99
N PHE A 34 -15.29 -3.13 -1.17
CA PHE A 34 -15.91 -3.90 -0.10
C PHE A 34 -15.36 -5.33 -0.01
N LYS A 35 -15.28 -5.87 1.23
CA LYS A 35 -14.74 -7.22 1.51
C LYS A 35 -15.32 -8.31 0.59
N PRO A 36 -16.65 -8.43 0.35
CA PRO A 36 -17.18 -9.49 -0.52
C PRO A 36 -16.71 -9.41 -1.98
N ALA A 37 -16.44 -8.20 -2.48
CA ALA A 37 -15.90 -8.03 -3.83
C ALA A 37 -14.43 -8.45 -3.89
N MET A 38 -13.64 -8.16 -2.84
CA MET A 38 -12.25 -8.59 -2.73
C MET A 38 -12.15 -10.11 -2.62
N GLU A 39 -13.01 -10.76 -1.81
CA GLU A 39 -13.10 -12.22 -1.68
C GLU A 39 -13.28 -12.90 -3.05
N LYS A 40 -14.23 -12.43 -3.86
CA LYS A 40 -14.45 -12.95 -5.21
C LYS A 40 -13.22 -12.81 -6.10
N LYS A 41 -12.50 -11.70 -5.99
CA LYS A 41 -11.26 -11.47 -6.76
C LYS A 41 -10.13 -12.40 -6.32
N LEU A 42 -9.97 -12.66 -5.02
CA LEU A 42 -9.00 -13.62 -4.50
C LEU A 42 -9.31 -15.04 -4.97
N ILE A 43 -10.57 -15.46 -4.92
CA ILE A 43 -11.01 -16.76 -5.44
C ILE A 43 -10.69 -16.88 -6.95
N ALA A 44 -10.94 -15.84 -7.72
CA ALA A 44 -10.60 -15.80 -9.15
C ALA A 44 -9.09 -15.89 -9.43
N LYS A 45 -8.24 -15.55 -8.45
CA LYS A 45 -6.78 -15.72 -8.48
C LYS A 45 -6.31 -17.09 -7.99
N GLY A 46 -7.23 -17.99 -7.63
CA GLY A 46 -6.92 -19.34 -7.20
C GLY A 46 -6.78 -19.54 -5.69
N PHE A 47 -7.06 -18.51 -4.88
CA PHE A 47 -7.08 -18.66 -3.43
C PHE A 47 -8.36 -19.37 -2.98
N VAL A 48 -8.22 -20.31 -2.03
CA VAL A 48 -9.31 -21.15 -1.54
C VAL A 48 -9.82 -20.60 -0.21
N PRO A 49 -11.11 -20.21 -0.11
CA PRO A 49 -11.66 -19.67 1.13
C PRO A 49 -11.74 -20.74 2.22
N GLN A 50 -11.30 -20.41 3.41
CA GLN A 50 -11.41 -21.20 4.64
C GLN A 50 -12.24 -20.43 5.66
N LYS A 51 -13.17 -21.11 6.29
CA LYS A 51 -14.05 -20.51 7.31
C LYS A 51 -13.59 -20.91 8.70
N THR A 52 -13.48 -19.92 9.58
CA THR A 52 -13.41 -20.12 11.02
C THR A 52 -14.75 -19.71 11.63
N GLU A 53 -14.89 -19.87 12.96
CA GLU A 53 -16.10 -19.44 13.66
C GLU A 53 -16.43 -17.96 13.49
N ASN A 54 -15.39 -17.10 13.35
CA ASN A 54 -15.53 -15.64 13.39
C ASN A 54 -15.09 -14.92 12.12
N ASP A 55 -14.36 -15.58 11.20
CA ASP A 55 -13.82 -14.91 10.00
C ASP A 55 -13.59 -15.90 8.85
N VAL A 56 -13.30 -15.34 7.67
CA VAL A 56 -12.89 -16.06 6.47
C VAL A 56 -11.48 -15.62 6.12
N TYR A 57 -10.56 -16.59 5.95
CA TYR A 57 -9.25 -16.38 5.36
C TYR A 57 -9.11 -17.21 4.08
N PHE A 58 -8.05 -16.98 3.31
CA PHE A 58 -7.87 -17.64 2.03
C PHE A 58 -6.51 -18.35 2.00
N GLU A 59 -6.49 -19.62 1.64
CA GLU A 59 -5.27 -20.36 1.44
C GLU A 59 -4.83 -20.29 -0.01
N GLY A 60 -3.52 -20.17 -0.25
CA GLY A 60 -2.95 -20.16 -1.58
C GLY A 60 -1.44 -20.20 -1.57
N GLU A 61 -0.87 -19.92 -2.74
CA GLU A 61 0.58 -19.82 -2.91
C GLU A 61 0.95 -18.39 -3.30
N PHE A 62 2.00 -17.86 -2.69
CA PHE A 62 2.58 -16.57 -3.01
C PHE A 62 4.10 -16.64 -2.93
N ASN A 63 4.78 -16.23 -4.01
CA ASN A 63 6.26 -16.26 -4.10
C ASN A 63 6.88 -17.61 -3.66
N GLY A 64 6.33 -18.73 -4.15
CA GLY A 64 6.83 -20.08 -3.86
C GLY A 64 6.62 -20.53 -2.40
N SER A 65 5.72 -19.89 -1.67
CA SER A 65 5.36 -20.27 -0.30
C SER A 65 3.86 -20.37 -0.15
N LYS A 66 3.40 -21.37 0.62
CA LYS A 66 2.01 -21.45 1.05
C LYS A 66 1.74 -20.32 2.04
N VAL A 67 0.64 -19.62 1.82
CA VAL A 67 0.24 -18.46 2.65
C VAL A 67 -1.24 -18.53 2.99
N ASN A 68 -1.56 -17.98 4.17
CA ASN A 68 -2.91 -17.59 4.53
C ASN A 68 -3.08 -16.10 4.25
N VAL A 69 -4.15 -15.73 3.54
CA VAL A 69 -4.44 -14.35 3.15
C VAL A 69 -5.67 -13.86 3.90
N PHE A 70 -5.55 -12.73 4.55
CA PHE A 70 -6.60 -12.07 5.31
C PHE A 70 -6.95 -10.72 4.70
N ILE A 71 -8.25 -10.41 4.64
CA ILE A 71 -8.77 -9.12 4.17
C ILE A 71 -9.13 -8.29 5.40
N VAL A 72 -8.41 -7.21 5.60
CA VAL A 72 -8.67 -6.27 6.71
C VAL A 72 -9.44 -5.06 6.19
N THR A 73 -10.51 -4.71 6.92
CA THR A 73 -11.39 -3.60 6.52
C THR A 73 -11.47 -2.54 7.61
N ASN A 74 -11.69 -1.30 7.18
CA ASN A 74 -12.11 -0.19 8.01
C ASN A 74 -13.40 0.38 7.42
N ASN A 75 -14.45 0.55 8.23
CA ASN A 75 -15.78 1.00 7.78
C ASN A 75 -16.27 0.22 6.53
N ASN A 76 -16.13 -1.11 6.54
CA ASN A 76 -16.43 -2.04 5.44
C ASN A 76 -15.60 -1.86 4.16
N LYS A 77 -14.64 -0.93 4.10
CA LYS A 77 -13.71 -0.79 2.99
C LYS A 77 -12.41 -1.53 3.27
N VAL A 78 -11.92 -2.23 2.27
CA VAL A 78 -10.63 -2.93 2.35
C VAL A 78 -9.53 -1.88 2.40
N TRP A 79 -8.71 -1.94 3.45
CA TRP A 79 -7.53 -1.09 3.57
C TRP A 79 -6.22 -1.88 3.60
N ARG A 80 -6.29 -3.21 3.88
CA ARG A 80 -5.10 -4.07 3.95
C ARG A 80 -5.39 -5.48 3.45
N ILE A 81 -4.46 -6.03 2.71
CA ILE A 81 -4.33 -7.47 2.51
C ILE A 81 -3.12 -7.94 3.31
N MET A 82 -3.34 -8.87 4.23
CA MET A 82 -2.29 -9.46 5.06
C MET A 82 -2.05 -10.91 4.63
N LEU A 83 -0.79 -11.26 4.39
CA LEU A 83 -0.35 -12.62 4.13
C LEU A 83 0.45 -13.13 5.31
N VAL A 84 0.25 -14.40 5.65
CA VAL A 84 0.99 -15.09 6.70
C VAL A 84 1.56 -16.39 6.11
N ASP A 85 2.88 -16.56 6.14
CA ASP A 85 3.51 -17.82 5.74
C ASP A 85 2.94 -18.97 6.62
N VAL A 86 2.50 -20.07 5.98
CA VAL A 86 1.97 -21.26 6.69
C VAL A 86 3.10 -22.07 7.32
N ILE A 87 4.27 -22.04 6.69
CA ILE A 87 5.42 -22.86 7.10
C ILE A 87 6.29 -22.07 8.07
N ASN A 88 6.42 -22.59 9.30
CA ASN A 88 7.38 -22.11 10.27
C ASN A 88 8.80 -22.61 9.95
N ARG A 89 9.78 -21.73 10.00
CA ARG A 89 11.16 -21.98 9.57
C ARG A 89 12.15 -21.95 10.74
N SER A 90 13.33 -22.53 10.52
CA SER A 90 14.48 -22.31 11.36
C SER A 90 14.99 -20.86 11.21
N GLU A 91 15.91 -20.44 12.09
CA GLU A 91 16.54 -19.13 11.98
C GLU A 91 17.30 -18.94 10.65
N ALA A 92 18.07 -19.93 10.23
CA ALA A 92 18.78 -19.87 8.94
C ALA A 92 17.83 -19.76 7.74
N ASP A 93 16.76 -20.56 7.76
CA ASP A 93 15.79 -20.56 6.67
C ASP A 93 14.96 -19.27 6.60
N ILE A 94 14.65 -18.65 7.75
CA ILE A 94 13.92 -17.39 7.76
C ILE A 94 14.77 -16.23 7.26
N LYS A 95 16.08 -16.19 7.58
CA LYS A 95 17.03 -15.23 7.00
C LYS A 95 17.05 -15.34 5.48
N THR A 96 17.18 -16.57 4.97
CA THR A 96 17.13 -16.83 3.52
C THR A 96 15.81 -16.36 2.90
N ARG A 97 14.68 -16.65 3.54
CA ARG A 97 13.35 -16.23 3.07
C ARG A 97 13.21 -14.71 3.04
N PHE A 98 13.63 -14.03 4.12
CA PHE A 98 13.60 -12.57 4.23
C PHE A 98 14.47 -11.92 3.14
N ASN A 99 15.73 -12.37 3.02
CA ASN A 99 16.67 -11.84 2.02
C ASN A 99 16.20 -12.07 0.59
N THR A 100 15.59 -13.23 0.33
CA THR A 100 14.99 -13.52 -0.98
C THR A 100 13.88 -12.53 -1.30
N LEU A 101 12.98 -12.24 -0.36
CA LEU A 101 11.92 -11.24 -0.54
C LEU A 101 12.50 -9.84 -0.77
N VAL A 102 13.45 -9.39 0.05
CA VAL A 102 14.13 -8.10 -0.13
C VAL A 102 14.67 -7.96 -1.56
N ASN A 103 15.42 -8.97 -2.01
CA ASN A 103 16.00 -8.96 -3.36
C ASN A 103 14.93 -9.00 -4.47
N GLN A 104 13.85 -9.75 -4.29
CA GLN A 104 12.74 -9.78 -5.25
C GLN A 104 12.05 -8.42 -5.38
N PHE A 105 11.80 -7.73 -4.26
CA PHE A 105 11.22 -6.39 -4.27
C PHE A 105 12.16 -5.37 -4.91
N LYS A 106 13.44 -5.36 -4.54
CA LYS A 106 14.46 -4.47 -5.12
C LYS A 106 14.61 -4.64 -6.64
N ASN A 107 14.52 -5.86 -7.12
CA ASN A 107 14.65 -6.16 -8.55
C ASN A 107 13.36 -5.97 -9.34
N ASN A 108 12.24 -5.71 -8.67
CA ASN A 108 10.95 -5.50 -9.32
C ASN A 108 10.68 -4.01 -9.52
N LYS A 109 10.74 -3.55 -10.76
CA LYS A 109 10.53 -2.13 -11.15
C LYS A 109 9.19 -1.51 -10.72
N ARG A 110 8.26 -2.31 -10.22
CA ARG A 110 6.99 -1.81 -9.67
C ARG A 110 7.11 -1.28 -8.24
N TYR A 111 8.28 -1.46 -7.62
CA TYR A 111 8.50 -1.09 -6.22
C TYR A 111 9.72 -0.18 -6.10
N LEU A 112 9.60 0.77 -5.20
CA LEU A 112 10.67 1.66 -4.79
C LEU A 112 11.10 1.29 -3.38
N ASP A 113 12.42 1.26 -3.15
CA ASP A 113 13.05 1.08 -1.85
C ASP A 113 13.52 2.47 -1.38
N LEU A 114 12.63 3.22 -0.73
CA LEU A 114 12.92 4.56 -0.24
C LEU A 114 13.70 4.54 1.10
N ASP A 115 13.64 3.41 1.82
CA ASP A 115 14.23 3.25 3.15
C ASP A 115 15.61 2.55 3.09
N GLU A 116 16.14 2.33 1.88
CA GLU A 116 17.43 1.65 1.64
C GLU A 116 17.53 0.29 2.37
N THR A 117 16.48 -0.50 2.31
CA THR A 117 16.34 -1.79 2.99
C THR A 117 17.54 -2.69 2.72
N SER A 118 18.17 -3.20 3.75
CA SER A 118 19.30 -4.13 3.62
C SER A 118 18.88 -5.59 3.86
N THR A 119 19.67 -6.52 3.31
CA THR A 119 19.57 -7.95 3.63
C THR A 119 20.22 -8.24 4.99
N LEU A 120 19.75 -9.29 5.64
CA LEU A 120 20.32 -9.75 6.90
C LEU A 120 21.61 -10.53 6.65
N PRO A 121 22.70 -10.23 7.36
CA PRO A 121 23.94 -11.00 7.25
C PRO A 121 23.78 -12.40 7.89
N ASP A 122 24.58 -13.36 7.45
CA ASP A 122 24.56 -14.72 8.00
C ASP A 122 24.91 -14.75 9.49
N SER A 123 25.75 -13.81 9.95
CA SER A 123 26.19 -13.67 11.35
C SER A 123 25.11 -13.09 12.28
N GLU A 124 23.98 -12.60 11.73
CA GLU A 124 22.91 -12.04 12.56
C GLU A 124 22.25 -13.14 13.41
N ASP A 125 22.21 -12.96 14.72
CA ASP A 125 21.50 -13.83 15.66
C ASP A 125 20.08 -13.30 15.89
N ILE A 126 19.16 -13.72 15.04
CA ILE A 126 17.76 -13.26 15.10
C ILE A 126 17.11 -13.63 16.43
N SER A 127 17.40 -14.83 16.94
CA SER A 127 16.84 -15.32 18.20
C SER A 127 17.20 -14.39 19.36
N TYR A 128 18.49 -14.09 19.49
CA TYR A 128 18.99 -13.21 20.54
C TYR A 128 18.47 -11.78 20.38
N GLU A 129 18.58 -11.23 19.19
CA GLU A 129 18.21 -9.85 18.92
C GLU A 129 16.70 -9.60 19.15
N MET A 130 15.84 -10.52 18.74
CA MET A 130 14.40 -10.40 18.98
C MET A 130 14.04 -10.59 20.45
N ALA A 131 14.66 -11.57 21.15
CA ALA A 131 14.30 -11.90 22.51
C ALA A 131 14.87 -10.92 23.55
N VAL A 132 16.11 -10.43 23.34
CA VAL A 132 16.84 -9.62 24.31
C VAL A 132 16.76 -8.12 23.96
N ASN A 133 16.95 -7.80 22.68
CA ASN A 133 17.01 -6.40 22.23
C ASN A 133 15.68 -5.90 21.66
N ASN A 134 14.62 -6.71 21.63
CA ASN A 134 13.32 -6.39 21.03
C ASN A 134 13.44 -5.89 19.57
N LYS A 135 14.48 -6.36 18.86
CA LYS A 135 14.73 -5.95 17.48
C LYS A 135 13.62 -6.46 16.55
N ILE A 136 13.15 -5.58 15.69
CA ILE A 136 12.15 -5.88 14.67
C ILE A 136 12.89 -6.00 13.34
N TYR A 137 12.69 -7.11 12.63
CA TYR A 137 13.20 -7.32 11.27
C TYR A 137 12.08 -7.07 10.28
N GLU A 138 12.12 -5.92 9.67
CA GLU A 138 11.08 -5.43 8.76
C GLU A 138 11.73 -4.86 7.49
N ALA A 139 11.02 -4.96 6.39
CA ALA A 139 11.37 -4.37 5.10
C ALA A 139 10.15 -3.70 4.50
N THR A 140 10.30 -2.46 4.08
CA THR A 140 9.22 -1.66 3.50
C THR A 140 9.58 -1.25 2.08
N PHE A 141 8.60 -1.35 1.20
CA PHE A 141 8.67 -0.96 -0.21
C PHE A 141 7.41 -0.20 -0.57
N TYR A 142 7.48 0.61 -1.60
CA TYR A 142 6.35 1.41 -2.07
C TYR A 142 6.06 1.09 -3.52
N GLN A 143 4.80 0.86 -3.87
CA GLN A 143 4.44 0.63 -5.26
C GLN A 143 4.56 1.93 -6.06
N ASP A 144 5.05 1.79 -7.29
CA ASP A 144 5.16 2.90 -8.23
C ASP A 144 3.79 3.56 -8.48
N LEU A 145 3.82 4.86 -8.76
CA LEU A 145 2.61 5.64 -9.01
C LEU A 145 2.13 5.45 -10.44
N ASP A 146 0.84 5.28 -10.59
CA ASP A 146 0.17 5.38 -11.88
C ASP A 146 -0.21 6.85 -12.12
N PHE A 147 0.65 7.59 -12.82
CA PHE A 147 0.46 9.02 -13.07
C PHE A 147 -0.82 9.35 -13.82
N GLU A 148 -1.41 8.38 -14.54
CA GLU A 148 -2.70 8.58 -15.23
C GLU A 148 -3.87 8.59 -14.25
N LYS A 149 -3.71 7.98 -13.07
CA LYS A 149 -4.72 7.92 -12.01
C LYS A 149 -4.54 8.99 -10.93
N LEU A 150 -3.43 9.75 -10.98
CA LEU A 150 -3.23 10.83 -10.01
C LEU A 150 -4.23 11.97 -10.27
N ASP A 151 -4.90 12.41 -9.21
CA ASP A 151 -5.74 13.60 -9.25
C ASP A 151 -4.86 14.87 -9.25
N THR A 152 -4.35 15.19 -10.43
CA THR A 152 -3.48 16.36 -10.64
C THR A 152 -4.20 17.68 -10.35
N LEU A 153 -5.55 17.73 -10.51
CA LEU A 153 -6.33 18.93 -10.20
C LEU A 153 -6.36 19.15 -8.68
N ALA A 154 -6.72 18.12 -7.91
CA ALA A 154 -6.71 18.21 -6.46
C ALA A 154 -5.30 18.49 -5.91
N MET A 155 -4.25 17.92 -6.52
CA MET A 155 -2.87 18.20 -6.15
C MET A 155 -2.51 19.67 -6.40
N ASN A 156 -2.84 20.23 -7.57
CA ASN A 156 -2.58 21.63 -7.89
C ASN A 156 -3.35 22.58 -6.96
N GLU A 157 -4.59 22.25 -6.59
CA GLU A 157 -5.37 23.02 -5.60
C GLU A 157 -4.67 23.02 -4.23
N GLN A 158 -4.17 21.87 -3.77
CA GLN A 158 -3.42 21.79 -2.51
C GLN A 158 -2.11 22.60 -2.56
N VAL A 159 -1.38 22.54 -3.68
CA VAL A 159 -0.19 23.38 -3.89
C VAL A 159 -0.54 24.84 -3.79
N ARG A 160 -1.56 25.28 -4.51
CA ARG A 160 -2.02 26.67 -4.49
C ARG A 160 -2.46 27.09 -3.09
N LYS A 161 -3.21 26.27 -2.37
CA LYS A 161 -3.63 26.56 -0.98
C LYS A 161 -2.42 26.79 -0.08
N LYS A 162 -1.41 25.90 -0.14
CA LYS A 162 -0.19 26.03 0.65
C LYS A 162 0.66 27.26 0.28
N LEU A 163 0.68 27.65 -1.00
CA LEU A 163 1.37 28.87 -1.43
C LEU A 163 0.64 30.12 -0.93
N LEU A 164 -0.70 30.13 -0.94
CA LEU A 164 -1.51 31.26 -0.45
C LEU A 164 -1.41 31.47 1.09
N GLU A 165 -0.87 30.52 1.84
CA GLU A 165 -0.53 30.72 3.27
C GLU A 165 0.63 31.72 3.45
N LYS A 166 1.46 31.94 2.42
CA LYS A 166 2.66 32.79 2.49
C LYS A 166 2.66 33.94 1.46
N TYR A 167 2.05 33.74 0.31
CA TYR A 167 2.11 34.65 -0.84
C TYR A 167 0.70 35.15 -1.21
N THR A 168 0.62 36.37 -1.78
CA THR A 168 -0.66 36.90 -2.27
C THR A 168 -1.03 36.33 -3.64
N PRO A 169 -2.33 36.39 -4.05
CA PRO A 169 -2.76 35.95 -5.36
C PRO A 169 -2.01 36.66 -6.52
N GLU A 170 -1.65 37.94 -6.35
CA GLU A 170 -0.93 38.74 -7.33
C GLU A 170 0.50 38.23 -7.51
N GLN A 171 1.19 37.88 -6.41
CA GLN A 171 2.53 37.28 -6.47
C GLN A 171 2.54 35.92 -7.14
N LEU A 172 1.44 35.18 -7.09
CA LEU A 172 1.30 33.87 -7.77
C LEU A 172 1.00 34.00 -9.28
N GLN A 173 0.60 35.18 -9.76
CA GLN A 173 0.42 35.43 -11.20
C GLN A 173 1.76 35.68 -11.90
N GLU A 174 2.70 36.33 -11.20
CA GLU A 174 4.06 36.58 -11.68
C GLU A 174 5.07 36.04 -10.64
N PRO A 175 5.25 34.70 -10.57
CA PRO A 175 6.03 34.08 -9.51
C PRO A 175 7.53 34.38 -9.68
N THR A 176 8.18 34.68 -8.57
CA THR A 176 9.65 34.77 -8.48
C THR A 176 10.26 33.38 -8.44
N ASP A 177 11.58 33.26 -8.65
CA ASP A 177 12.31 31.98 -8.55
C ASP A 177 12.09 31.32 -7.19
N GLU A 178 12.04 32.07 -6.06
CA GLU A 178 11.74 31.56 -4.73
C GLU A 178 10.36 30.90 -4.68
N ILE A 179 9.35 31.48 -5.32
CA ILE A 179 7.99 30.94 -5.35
C ILE A 179 7.96 29.65 -6.18
N LEU A 180 8.66 29.63 -7.31
CA LEU A 180 8.75 28.43 -8.17
C LEU A 180 9.46 27.26 -7.46
N GLU A 181 10.57 27.55 -6.76
CA GLU A 181 11.25 26.54 -5.93
C GLU A 181 10.33 26.00 -4.83
N LYS A 182 9.60 26.88 -4.15
CA LYS A 182 8.64 26.49 -3.11
C LYS A 182 7.50 25.64 -3.68
N GLU A 183 6.97 26.00 -4.84
CA GLU A 183 5.96 25.23 -5.57
C GLU A 183 6.46 23.83 -5.89
N ALA A 184 7.66 23.71 -6.46
CA ALA A 184 8.29 22.45 -6.79
C ALA A 184 8.49 21.57 -5.54
N MET A 185 8.94 22.15 -4.43
CA MET A 185 9.10 21.47 -3.15
C MET A 185 7.76 20.94 -2.64
N ILE A 186 6.69 21.74 -2.65
CA ILE A 186 5.36 21.31 -2.20
C ILE A 186 4.84 20.16 -3.08
N LYS A 187 5.00 20.25 -4.42
CA LYS A 187 4.64 19.18 -5.34
C LYS A 187 5.38 17.88 -5.04
N ALA A 188 6.69 17.96 -4.80
CA ALA A 188 7.51 16.81 -4.46
C ALA A 188 7.03 16.14 -3.15
N LEU A 189 6.71 16.91 -2.12
CA LEU A 189 6.18 16.39 -0.85
C LEU A 189 4.81 15.73 -1.03
N LEU A 190 3.92 16.28 -1.86
CA LEU A 190 2.62 15.68 -2.15
C LEU A 190 2.76 14.37 -2.95
N LEU A 191 3.69 14.30 -3.89
CA LEU A 191 4.00 13.06 -4.60
C LEU A 191 4.58 12.00 -3.67
N LEU A 192 5.49 12.39 -2.78
CA LEU A 192 6.05 11.49 -1.78
C LEU A 192 4.96 10.93 -0.84
N ASP A 193 4.00 11.75 -0.41
CA ASP A 193 2.83 11.31 0.35
C ASP A 193 2.00 10.27 -0.42
N CYS A 194 1.84 10.43 -1.75
CA CYS A 194 1.17 9.43 -2.58
C CYS A 194 1.90 8.08 -2.59
N PHE A 195 3.24 8.06 -2.62
CA PHE A 195 4.03 6.83 -2.49
C PHE A 195 3.82 6.17 -1.13
N TYR A 196 3.90 6.92 -0.03
CA TYR A 196 3.70 6.39 1.31
C TYR A 196 2.32 5.75 1.51
N LYS A 197 1.32 6.19 0.76
CA LYS A 197 -0.03 5.59 0.77
C LYS A 197 -0.13 4.25 0.06
N LYS A 198 0.93 3.81 -0.63
CA LYS A 198 1.00 2.54 -1.38
C LYS A 198 2.07 1.61 -0.82
N SER A 199 2.16 1.53 0.50
CA SER A 199 3.18 0.72 1.16
C SER A 199 2.90 -0.78 1.03
N VAL A 200 3.99 -1.53 0.83
CA VAL A 200 4.04 -2.99 0.94
C VAL A 200 5.21 -3.33 1.84
N TRP A 201 4.94 -3.97 2.93
CA TRP A 201 5.97 -4.27 3.91
C TRP A 201 5.82 -5.67 4.48
N PHE A 202 6.91 -6.23 4.97
CA PHE A 202 6.89 -7.54 5.60
C PHE A 202 7.89 -7.60 6.74
N ARG A 203 7.62 -8.51 7.68
CA ARG A 203 8.48 -8.71 8.83
C ARG A 203 8.56 -10.16 9.28
N ILE A 204 9.65 -10.47 9.97
CA ILE A 204 9.84 -11.73 10.65
C ILE A 204 8.98 -11.72 11.92
N ARG A 205 8.24 -12.81 12.11
CA ARG A 205 7.53 -13.11 13.35
C ARG A 205 8.09 -14.40 13.95
N GLU A 206 8.01 -14.50 15.27
CA GLU A 206 8.44 -15.68 16.02
C GLU A 206 7.23 -16.36 16.66
N THR A 207 7.28 -17.69 16.73
CA THR A 207 6.33 -18.51 17.48
C THR A 207 7.02 -19.81 17.91
N TYR A 208 7.13 -20.04 19.21
CA TYR A 208 7.75 -21.24 19.82
C TYR A 208 9.13 -21.58 19.25
N GLY A 209 10.02 -20.60 19.12
CA GLY A 209 11.39 -20.77 18.60
C GLY A 209 11.47 -21.07 17.10
N LYS A 210 10.39 -20.82 16.37
CA LYS A 210 10.32 -20.88 14.92
C LYS A 210 9.87 -19.54 14.36
N TYR A 211 10.15 -19.31 13.08
CA TYR A 211 9.96 -18.02 12.43
C TYR A 211 9.10 -18.14 11.19
N TYR A 212 8.35 -17.09 10.90
CA TYR A 212 7.53 -16.97 9.67
C TYR A 212 7.47 -15.51 9.23
N ILE A 213 7.13 -15.29 7.96
CA ILE A 213 6.90 -13.93 7.44
C ILE A 213 5.43 -13.59 7.56
N THR A 214 5.15 -12.36 8.00
CA THR A 214 3.90 -11.67 7.72
C THR A 214 4.17 -10.55 6.73
N MET A 215 3.31 -10.42 5.70
CA MET A 215 3.44 -9.40 4.66
C MET A 215 2.12 -8.63 4.54
N TYR A 216 2.21 -7.34 4.22
CA TYR A 216 1.09 -6.42 4.22
C TYR A 216 1.10 -5.57 2.95
N TYR A 217 -0.05 -5.45 2.32
CA TYR A 217 -0.33 -4.55 1.21
C TYR A 217 -1.34 -3.52 1.70
N ASP A 218 -0.91 -2.29 1.95
CA ASP A 218 -1.70 -1.27 2.63
C ASP A 218 -2.25 -0.23 1.65
N ASN A 219 -3.51 0.09 1.80
CA ASN A 219 -4.15 1.24 1.18
C ASN A 219 -4.43 2.28 2.28
N GLU A 220 -3.50 3.18 2.51
CA GLU A 220 -3.60 4.20 3.56
C GLU A 220 -4.76 5.20 3.34
N TYR A 221 -5.33 5.28 2.14
CA TYR A 221 -6.54 6.09 1.91
C TYR A 221 -7.78 5.58 2.65
N ASN A 222 -7.81 4.28 2.99
CA ASN A 222 -8.91 3.64 3.71
C ASN A 222 -8.55 3.32 5.17
N HIS A 223 -7.32 3.66 5.60
CA HIS A 223 -6.90 3.48 6.98
C HIS A 223 -7.63 4.49 7.89
N ALA A 224 -7.92 4.10 9.13
CA ALA A 224 -8.49 5.01 10.12
C ALA A 224 -7.43 6.01 10.59
N ASN A 225 -7.77 7.30 10.56
CA ASN A 225 -6.85 8.37 11.00
C ASN A 225 -6.72 8.50 12.52
N GLY A 226 -7.41 7.66 13.29
CA GLY A 226 -7.41 7.71 14.74
C GLY A 226 -8.20 8.88 15.35
N GLU A 227 -8.90 9.67 14.52
CA GLU A 227 -9.71 10.80 14.98
C GLU A 227 -10.98 10.38 15.73
N ASP A 228 -11.38 9.11 15.60
CA ASP A 228 -12.61 8.54 16.19
C ASP A 228 -12.31 7.64 17.42
N LEU A 229 -11.14 7.78 18.07
CA LEU A 229 -10.74 7.00 19.24
C LEU A 229 -11.03 7.75 20.54
#